data_552dae7579e83a3d777c3ff4132f4c25
#
_entry.id   552dae7579e83a3d777c3ff4132f4c25
#
_cell.length_a   1.000
_cell.length_b   1.000
_cell.length_c   1.000
_cell.angle_alpha   90.00
_cell.angle_beta   90.00
_cell.angle_gamma   90.00
#
_symmetry.space_group_name_H-M   'P 1'
#
loop_
_entity.id
_entity.type
_entity.pdbx_description
1 polymer ?
#
loop_
_entity_poly.entity_id
_entity_poly.type
_entity_poly.pdbx_seq_one_letter_code
_entity_poly.pdbx_strand_id
1 'polypeptide(L)'
;MRFFIDTADVDEIRDLAATGLVDGVTTNPSLIAKSGGDFFEVLREICAIVPGPVSAEVTATDTAAMIEEARRLTRVAENIVIKVPLTPDGLKACRGLTDEGTKVNVTLCFSAAQAILAAKAGARYVSPFIGRLDDIGADGLALIAEIVEIYGAYPDFTTEVLVASVRNMTHVVEAAKMGAHVVTIPPAVLRAMFKHPLTDRGLEAFLADWAKTGQSILKQPADNAADDAKPARRSA
;
A
#
# COMPACT_ATOMS: atom_id res chain seq x y z
N MET A 1 -0.89 -9.15 5.83
CA MET A 1 -1.25 -7.71 5.69
C MET A 1 -0.82 -7.24 4.32
N ARG A 2 -1.67 -6.54 3.59
CA ARG A 2 -1.35 -5.95 2.27
C ARG A 2 -0.76 -4.56 2.43
N PHE A 3 0.16 -4.20 1.52
CA PHE A 3 0.79 -2.89 1.46
C PHE A 3 0.21 -2.07 0.32
N PHE A 4 -0.45 -0.98 0.66
CA PHE A 4 -0.81 0.06 -0.30
C PHE A 4 0.18 1.21 -0.17
N ILE A 5 0.35 1.98 -1.24
CA ILE A 5 1.19 3.19 -1.24
C ILE A 5 0.31 4.43 -1.20
N ASP A 6 0.63 5.35 -0.28
CA ASP A 6 -0.12 6.60 -0.10
C ASP A 6 0.55 7.75 -0.85
N THR A 7 0.33 7.79 -2.16
CA THR A 7 0.87 8.82 -3.06
C THR A 7 0.08 8.86 -4.36
N ALA A 8 0.16 9.99 -5.08
CA ALA A 8 -0.28 10.14 -6.45
C ALA A 8 0.89 10.43 -7.42
N ASP A 9 2.13 10.33 -6.94
CA ASP A 9 3.33 10.44 -7.76
C ASP A 9 3.54 9.13 -8.54
N VAL A 10 3.30 9.19 -9.85
CA VAL A 10 3.32 8.04 -10.75
C VAL A 10 4.70 7.38 -10.82
N ASP A 11 5.76 8.20 -10.81
CA ASP A 11 7.13 7.68 -10.89
C ASP A 11 7.54 6.95 -9.60
N GLU A 12 7.17 7.48 -8.43
CA GLU A 12 7.34 6.78 -7.15
C GLU A 12 6.56 5.47 -7.10
N ILE A 13 5.31 5.46 -7.58
CA ILE A 13 4.49 4.24 -7.65
C ILE A 13 5.15 3.20 -8.55
N ARG A 14 5.63 3.60 -9.74
CA ARG A 14 6.29 2.70 -10.70
C ARG A 14 7.54 2.06 -10.11
N ASP A 15 8.39 2.86 -9.46
CA ASP A 15 9.62 2.39 -8.83
C ASP A 15 9.33 1.40 -7.69
N LEU A 16 8.37 1.72 -6.81
CA LEU A 16 8.01 0.85 -5.70
C LEU A 16 7.25 -0.39 -6.15
N ALA A 17 6.38 -0.30 -7.16
CA ALA A 17 5.67 -1.44 -7.71
C ALA A 17 6.62 -2.48 -8.35
N ALA A 18 7.76 -2.04 -8.91
CA ALA A 18 8.80 -2.92 -9.43
C ALA A 18 9.42 -3.84 -8.37
N THR A 19 9.28 -3.52 -7.07
CA THR A 19 9.71 -4.40 -5.97
C THR A 19 8.82 -5.63 -5.79
N GLY A 20 7.61 -5.64 -6.36
CA GLY A 20 6.60 -6.69 -6.16
C GLY A 20 5.88 -6.65 -4.81
N LEU A 21 6.10 -5.61 -4.00
CA LEU A 21 5.54 -5.50 -2.64
C LEU A 21 4.28 -4.62 -2.57
N VAL A 22 3.90 -3.96 -3.65
CA VAL A 22 2.77 -3.03 -3.69
C VAL A 22 1.51 -3.75 -4.11
N ASP A 23 0.55 -3.86 -3.18
CA ASP A 23 -0.73 -4.52 -3.40
C ASP A 23 -1.84 -3.56 -3.85
N GLY A 24 -1.63 -2.24 -3.72
CA GLY A 24 -2.62 -1.23 -4.08
C GLY A 24 -2.12 0.20 -3.82
N VAL A 25 -2.97 1.17 -4.08
CA VAL A 25 -2.64 2.60 -3.90
C VAL A 25 -3.81 3.32 -3.24
N THR A 26 -3.50 4.25 -2.34
CA THR A 26 -4.48 5.25 -1.90
C THR A 26 -4.09 6.63 -2.40
N THR A 27 -5.07 7.31 -2.97
CA THR A 27 -4.95 8.73 -3.31
C THR A 27 -5.91 9.57 -2.46
N ASN A 28 -5.76 10.86 -2.52
CA ASN A 28 -6.70 11.84 -1.98
C ASN A 28 -6.54 13.16 -2.74
N PRO A 29 -7.49 14.12 -2.60
CA PRO A 29 -7.42 15.37 -3.33
C PRO A 29 -6.12 16.15 -3.14
N SER A 30 -5.54 16.12 -1.93
CA SER A 30 -4.27 16.81 -1.64
C SER A 30 -3.08 16.16 -2.35
N LEU A 31 -3.02 14.84 -2.46
CA LEU A 31 -1.96 14.12 -3.18
C LEU A 31 -2.07 14.36 -4.68
N ILE A 32 -3.27 14.30 -5.24
CA ILE A 32 -3.52 14.61 -6.65
C ILE A 32 -3.14 16.08 -6.97
N ALA A 33 -3.53 17.02 -6.11
CA ALA A 33 -3.15 18.42 -6.32
C ALA A 33 -1.62 18.63 -6.33
N LYS A 34 -0.87 17.85 -5.57
CA LYS A 34 0.60 17.90 -5.54
C LYS A 34 1.25 17.28 -6.75
N SER A 35 0.63 16.29 -7.40
CA SER A 35 1.20 15.64 -8.60
C SER A 35 1.24 16.57 -9.81
N GLY A 36 0.37 17.60 -9.84
CA GLY A 36 0.34 18.64 -10.89
C GLY A 36 -0.19 18.18 -12.25
N GLY A 37 -0.65 16.93 -12.37
CA GLY A 37 -1.23 16.36 -13.59
C GLY A 37 -2.77 16.49 -13.64
N ASP A 38 -3.35 16.11 -14.78
CA ASP A 38 -4.80 15.95 -14.92
C ASP A 38 -5.25 14.78 -14.03
N PHE A 39 -6.32 15.02 -13.26
CA PHE A 39 -6.83 14.08 -12.28
C PHE A 39 -7.14 12.69 -12.86
N PHE A 40 -7.82 12.65 -14.00
CA PHE A 40 -8.22 11.40 -14.62
C PHE A 40 -7.06 10.67 -15.32
N GLU A 41 -6.10 11.43 -15.86
CA GLU A 41 -4.89 10.86 -16.45
C GLU A 41 -4.01 10.22 -15.39
N VAL A 42 -3.75 10.91 -14.28
CA VAL A 42 -2.98 10.37 -13.14
C VAL A 42 -3.62 9.09 -12.61
N LEU A 43 -4.94 9.07 -12.39
CA LEU A 43 -5.62 7.86 -11.92
C LEU A 43 -5.51 6.72 -12.93
N ARG A 44 -5.64 6.99 -14.23
CA ARG A 44 -5.52 5.97 -15.28
C ARG A 44 -4.14 5.35 -15.31
N GLU A 45 -3.08 6.17 -15.21
CA GLU A 45 -1.71 5.69 -15.15
C GLU A 45 -1.45 4.83 -13.90
N ILE A 46 -1.89 5.30 -12.72
CA ILE A 46 -1.76 4.53 -11.46
C ILE A 46 -2.43 3.16 -11.60
N CYS A 47 -3.66 3.12 -12.13
CA CYS A 47 -4.42 1.88 -12.32
C CYS A 47 -3.76 0.93 -13.33
N ALA A 48 -3.03 1.44 -14.31
CA ALA A 48 -2.28 0.63 -15.26
C ALA A 48 -1.00 0.03 -14.66
N ILE A 49 -0.36 0.73 -13.72
CA ILE A 49 0.87 0.27 -13.05
C ILE A 49 0.56 -0.77 -11.97
N VAL A 50 -0.47 -0.52 -11.15
CA VAL A 50 -0.82 -1.37 -10.01
C VAL A 50 -2.13 -2.10 -10.29
N PRO A 51 -2.11 -3.43 -10.48
CA PRO A 51 -3.32 -4.20 -10.79
C PRO A 51 -4.27 -4.33 -9.58
N GLY A 52 -3.79 -4.06 -8.39
CA GLY A 52 -4.58 -4.08 -7.16
C GLY A 52 -5.46 -2.85 -6.97
N PRO A 53 -6.19 -2.77 -5.84
CA PRO A 53 -7.14 -1.69 -5.58
C PRO A 53 -6.50 -0.30 -5.57
N VAL A 54 -7.10 0.66 -6.27
CA VAL A 54 -6.69 2.08 -6.27
C VAL A 54 -7.84 2.93 -5.70
N SER A 55 -7.62 3.52 -4.52
CA SER A 55 -8.62 4.37 -3.89
C SER A 55 -8.62 5.77 -4.50
N ALA A 56 -9.75 6.15 -5.12
CA ALA A 56 -10.02 7.47 -5.69
C ALA A 56 -11.12 8.18 -4.87
N GLU A 57 -10.79 9.33 -4.30
CA GLU A 57 -11.67 10.04 -3.36
C GLU A 57 -12.57 11.04 -4.09
N VAL A 58 -13.86 11.01 -3.77
CA VAL A 58 -14.83 12.01 -4.21
C VAL A 58 -14.59 13.35 -3.50
N THR A 59 -14.99 14.44 -4.12
CA THR A 59 -14.84 15.79 -3.57
C THR A 59 -16.17 16.42 -3.13
N ALA A 60 -17.28 15.89 -3.62
CA ALA A 60 -18.62 16.28 -3.21
C ALA A 60 -18.89 15.99 -1.74
N THR A 61 -19.84 16.71 -1.14
CA THR A 61 -20.19 16.59 0.29
C THR A 61 -21.61 16.10 0.54
N ASP A 62 -22.46 16.07 -0.48
CA ASP A 62 -23.82 15.51 -0.41
C ASP A 62 -23.88 14.13 -1.10
N THR A 63 -24.82 13.29 -0.65
CA THR A 63 -24.97 11.90 -1.10
C THR A 63 -25.11 11.76 -2.61
N ALA A 64 -25.94 12.57 -3.25
CA ALA A 64 -26.27 12.42 -4.67
C ALA A 64 -25.06 12.77 -5.56
N ALA A 65 -24.39 13.89 -5.24
CA ALA A 65 -23.20 14.32 -5.95
C ALA A 65 -22.02 13.35 -5.74
N MET A 66 -21.82 12.79 -4.53
CA MET A 66 -20.82 11.74 -4.28
C MET A 66 -21.05 10.51 -5.17
N ILE A 67 -22.30 10.05 -5.31
CA ILE A 67 -22.64 8.91 -6.16
C ILE A 67 -22.40 9.25 -7.64
N GLU A 68 -22.71 10.45 -8.09
CA GLU A 68 -22.43 10.88 -9.46
C GLU A 68 -20.93 10.89 -9.75
N GLU A 69 -20.13 11.51 -8.87
CA GLU A 69 -18.66 11.50 -8.98
C GLU A 69 -18.11 10.07 -8.98
N ALA A 70 -18.60 9.22 -8.06
CA ALA A 70 -18.20 7.83 -7.97
C ALA A 70 -18.41 7.05 -9.29
N ARG A 71 -19.58 7.22 -9.92
CA ARG A 71 -19.91 6.60 -11.21
C ARG A 71 -19.00 7.09 -12.35
N ARG A 72 -18.48 8.31 -12.28
CA ARG A 72 -17.46 8.81 -13.23
C ARG A 72 -16.10 8.18 -12.96
N LEU A 73 -15.70 8.09 -11.69
CA LEU A 73 -14.42 7.51 -11.28
C LEU A 73 -14.33 6.02 -11.62
N THR A 74 -15.38 5.24 -11.39
CA THR A 74 -15.38 3.80 -11.70
C THR A 74 -15.24 3.48 -13.19
N ARG A 75 -15.50 4.45 -14.08
CA ARG A 75 -15.26 4.29 -15.53
C ARG A 75 -13.79 4.43 -15.93
N VAL A 76 -12.93 4.88 -15.03
CA VAL A 76 -11.49 5.07 -15.31
C VAL A 76 -10.79 3.71 -15.44
N ALA A 77 -11.05 2.79 -14.50
CA ALA A 77 -10.50 1.44 -14.48
C ALA A 77 -11.30 0.53 -13.53
N GLU A 78 -11.25 -0.79 -13.76
CA GLU A 78 -11.99 -1.80 -12.97
C GLU A 78 -11.47 -1.96 -11.53
N ASN A 79 -10.22 -1.58 -11.27
CA ASN A 79 -9.58 -1.66 -9.96
C ASN A 79 -9.76 -0.41 -9.11
N ILE A 80 -10.56 0.56 -9.54
CA ILE A 80 -10.93 1.72 -8.72
C ILE A 80 -11.79 1.28 -7.54
N VAL A 81 -11.43 1.82 -6.37
CA VAL A 81 -12.21 1.78 -5.14
C VAL A 81 -12.62 3.21 -4.80
N ILE A 82 -13.89 3.46 -4.69
CA ILE A 82 -14.40 4.80 -4.39
C ILE A 82 -14.12 5.14 -2.93
N LYS A 83 -13.54 6.31 -2.67
CA LYS A 83 -13.25 6.75 -1.32
C LYS A 83 -14.19 7.90 -0.94
N VAL A 84 -14.92 7.73 0.17
CA VAL A 84 -15.93 8.67 0.66
C VAL A 84 -15.64 9.05 2.12
N PRO A 85 -15.94 10.28 2.57
CA PRO A 85 -15.72 10.67 3.96
C PRO A 85 -16.72 9.98 4.90
N LEU A 86 -16.32 9.76 6.15
CA LEU A 86 -17.16 9.17 7.20
C LEU A 86 -18.11 10.26 7.77
N THR A 87 -19.09 10.63 6.96
CA THR A 87 -20.19 11.54 7.29
C THR A 87 -21.52 10.83 7.08
N PRO A 88 -22.65 11.33 7.59
CA PRO A 88 -23.96 10.74 7.30
C PRO A 88 -24.22 10.61 5.79
N ASP A 89 -23.88 11.62 4.99
CA ASP A 89 -24.03 11.56 3.54
C ASP A 89 -23.05 10.60 2.86
N GLY A 90 -21.79 10.55 3.33
CA GLY A 90 -20.80 9.58 2.84
C GLY A 90 -21.21 8.13 3.14
N LEU A 91 -21.81 7.86 4.29
CA LEU A 91 -22.32 6.51 4.62
C LEU A 91 -23.55 6.13 3.79
N LYS A 92 -24.46 7.07 3.48
CA LYS A 92 -25.55 6.83 2.53
C LYS A 92 -25.03 6.56 1.12
N ALA A 93 -24.03 7.34 0.68
CA ALA A 93 -23.36 7.10 -0.61
C ALA A 93 -22.65 5.74 -0.62
N CYS A 94 -21.94 5.38 0.46
CA CYS A 94 -21.33 4.05 0.61
C CYS A 94 -22.36 2.95 0.44
N ARG A 95 -23.49 2.99 1.16
CA ARG A 95 -24.56 1.98 1.04
C ARG A 95 -25.08 1.89 -0.39
N GLY A 96 -25.46 3.02 -1.01
CA GLY A 96 -25.98 3.01 -2.38
C GLY A 96 -24.99 2.44 -3.40
N LEU A 97 -23.70 2.81 -3.29
CA LEU A 97 -22.65 2.30 -4.17
C LEU A 97 -22.35 0.81 -3.95
N THR A 98 -22.35 0.34 -2.70
CA THR A 98 -22.13 -1.09 -2.40
C THR A 98 -23.29 -1.97 -2.83
N ASP A 99 -24.52 -1.48 -2.74
CA ASP A 99 -25.71 -2.18 -3.27
C ASP A 99 -25.67 -2.31 -4.82
N GLU A 100 -24.93 -1.40 -5.51
CA GLU A 100 -24.63 -1.49 -6.95
C GLU A 100 -23.37 -2.35 -7.25
N GLY A 101 -22.71 -2.93 -6.23
CA GLY A 101 -21.50 -3.75 -6.41
C GLY A 101 -20.18 -2.96 -6.44
N THR A 102 -20.20 -1.63 -6.23
CA THR A 102 -19.00 -0.79 -6.18
C THR A 102 -18.27 -0.97 -4.86
N LYS A 103 -16.96 -1.17 -4.90
CA LYS A 103 -16.12 -1.22 -3.70
C LYS A 103 -15.90 0.18 -3.14
N VAL A 104 -16.13 0.36 -1.83
CA VAL A 104 -16.00 1.66 -1.17
C VAL A 104 -15.00 1.60 -0.02
N ASN A 105 -14.16 2.62 0.07
CA ASN A 105 -13.26 2.90 1.19
C ASN A 105 -13.81 4.09 1.98
N VAL A 106 -14.30 3.87 3.20
CA VAL A 106 -14.79 4.94 4.07
C VAL A 106 -13.61 5.53 4.83
N THR A 107 -13.31 6.81 4.57
CA THR A 107 -12.13 7.51 5.08
C THR A 107 -12.47 8.53 6.17
N LEU A 108 -11.42 9.11 6.77
CA LEU A 108 -11.55 10.06 7.89
C LEU A 108 -12.23 9.42 9.10
N CYS A 109 -11.83 8.20 9.41
CA CYS A 109 -12.26 7.46 10.60
C CYS A 109 -11.32 7.76 11.77
N PHE A 110 -11.89 8.16 12.92
CA PHE A 110 -11.14 8.55 14.12
C PHE A 110 -11.67 7.90 15.41
N SER A 111 -12.64 6.98 15.31
CA SER A 111 -13.16 6.23 16.45
C SER A 111 -13.68 4.85 16.05
N ALA A 112 -13.70 3.91 16.98
CA ALA A 112 -14.28 2.59 16.77
C ALA A 112 -15.79 2.64 16.46
N ALA A 113 -16.53 3.60 17.08
CA ALA A 113 -17.94 3.82 16.78
C ALA A 113 -18.14 4.19 15.28
N GLN A 114 -17.28 5.05 14.73
CA GLN A 114 -17.30 5.39 13.31
C GLN A 114 -16.98 4.16 12.44
N ALA A 115 -16.02 3.34 12.83
CA ALA A 115 -15.68 2.12 12.09
C ALA A 115 -16.87 1.13 12.04
N ILE A 116 -17.62 0.97 13.13
CA ILE A 116 -18.86 0.15 13.16
C ILE A 116 -19.86 0.68 12.13
N LEU A 117 -20.04 2.00 12.02
CA LEU A 117 -20.97 2.59 11.04
C LEU A 117 -20.51 2.31 9.60
N ALA A 118 -19.20 2.37 9.32
CA ALA A 118 -18.65 2.03 8.00
C ALA A 118 -18.91 0.56 7.63
N ALA A 119 -18.70 -0.38 8.57
CA ALA A 119 -19.01 -1.79 8.36
C ALA A 119 -20.50 -2.02 8.11
N LYS A 120 -21.38 -1.39 8.88
CA LYS A 120 -22.84 -1.45 8.69
C LYS A 120 -23.29 -0.86 7.36
N ALA A 121 -22.56 0.12 6.82
CA ALA A 121 -22.82 0.67 5.49
C ALA A 121 -22.33 -0.25 4.35
N GLY A 122 -21.63 -1.34 4.64
CA GLY A 122 -21.13 -2.30 3.66
C GLY A 122 -19.80 -1.90 3.02
N ALA A 123 -19.03 -1.02 3.65
CA ALA A 123 -17.71 -0.60 3.15
C ALA A 123 -16.79 -1.79 2.90
N ARG A 124 -16.06 -1.79 1.79
CA ARG A 124 -14.98 -2.75 1.54
C ARG A 124 -13.77 -2.47 2.44
N TYR A 125 -13.46 -1.19 2.65
CA TYR A 125 -12.40 -0.73 3.53
C TYR A 125 -12.90 0.38 4.45
N VAL A 126 -12.36 0.42 5.66
CA VAL A 126 -12.40 1.60 6.53
C VAL A 126 -10.97 2.10 6.74
N SER A 127 -10.76 3.40 6.61
CA SER A 127 -9.43 4.02 6.79
C SER A 127 -9.35 4.83 8.07
N PRO A 128 -8.97 4.22 9.22
CA PRO A 128 -8.64 4.95 10.44
C PRO A 128 -7.31 5.70 10.29
N PHE A 129 -7.30 6.98 10.72
CA PHE A 129 -6.19 7.90 10.55
C PHE A 129 -5.34 8.00 11.82
N ILE A 130 -4.43 7.05 12.02
CA ILE A 130 -3.64 6.93 13.24
C ILE A 130 -2.70 8.13 13.46
N GLY A 131 -1.95 8.55 12.44
CA GLY A 131 -0.99 9.64 12.60
C GLY A 131 -1.64 10.99 12.91
N ARG A 132 -2.88 11.24 12.47
CA ARG A 132 -3.61 12.46 12.87
C ARG A 132 -4.08 12.41 14.32
N LEU A 133 -4.36 11.23 14.87
CA LEU A 133 -4.63 11.07 16.29
C LEU A 133 -3.37 11.34 17.12
N ASP A 134 -2.22 10.81 16.69
CA ASP A 134 -0.93 11.09 17.34
C ASP A 134 -0.60 12.59 17.31
N ASP A 135 -0.89 13.28 16.20
CA ASP A 135 -0.67 14.73 16.05
C ASP A 135 -1.40 15.57 17.15
N ILE A 136 -2.48 15.04 17.73
CA ILE A 136 -3.24 15.67 18.83
C ILE A 136 -3.02 15.00 20.19
N GLY A 137 -2.03 14.13 20.31
CA GLY A 137 -1.67 13.46 21.55
C GLY A 137 -2.57 12.29 21.94
N ALA A 138 -3.40 11.77 21.04
CA ALA A 138 -4.16 10.53 21.22
C ALA A 138 -3.35 9.33 20.69
N ASP A 139 -3.67 8.12 21.16
CA ASP A 139 -3.04 6.89 20.70
C ASP A 139 -3.76 6.34 19.45
N GLY A 140 -3.19 6.59 18.28
CA GLY A 140 -3.75 6.13 17.01
C GLY A 140 -3.71 4.61 16.85
N LEU A 141 -2.71 3.93 17.42
CA LEU A 141 -2.60 2.47 17.37
C LEU A 141 -3.63 1.78 18.26
N ALA A 142 -3.99 2.35 19.41
CA ALA A 142 -5.07 1.83 20.25
C ALA A 142 -6.39 1.76 19.47
N LEU A 143 -6.69 2.73 18.61
CA LEU A 143 -7.87 2.70 17.74
C LEU A 143 -7.84 1.50 16.78
N ILE A 144 -6.67 1.14 16.22
CA ILE A 144 -6.55 -0.04 15.35
C ILE A 144 -6.87 -1.32 16.11
N ALA A 145 -6.32 -1.47 17.33
CA ALA A 145 -6.58 -2.63 18.18
C ALA A 145 -8.09 -2.79 18.47
N GLU A 146 -8.77 -1.70 18.85
CA GLU A 146 -10.22 -1.72 19.10
C GLU A 146 -11.01 -2.13 17.84
N ILE A 147 -10.71 -1.57 16.69
CA ILE A 147 -11.45 -1.87 15.45
C ILE A 147 -11.24 -3.33 15.03
N VAL A 148 -10.00 -3.83 15.10
CA VAL A 148 -9.69 -5.23 14.73
C VAL A 148 -10.38 -6.20 15.67
N GLU A 149 -10.38 -5.93 16.99
CA GLU A 149 -11.08 -6.73 17.99
C GLU A 149 -12.59 -6.77 17.72
N ILE A 150 -13.20 -5.60 17.51
CA ILE A 150 -14.64 -5.50 17.21
C ILE A 150 -14.98 -6.27 15.93
N TYR A 151 -14.24 -6.05 14.84
CA TYR A 151 -14.53 -6.72 13.57
C TYR A 151 -14.33 -8.23 13.66
N GLY A 152 -13.34 -8.68 14.44
CA GLY A 152 -13.11 -10.10 14.70
C GLY A 152 -14.24 -10.78 15.50
N ALA A 153 -14.97 -10.01 16.32
CA ALA A 153 -16.12 -10.51 17.09
C ALA A 153 -17.40 -10.66 16.26
N TYR A 154 -17.48 -10.04 15.07
CA TYR A 154 -18.68 -10.06 14.22
C TYR A 154 -18.36 -10.61 12.83
N PRO A 155 -18.55 -11.91 12.54
CA PRO A 155 -18.23 -12.54 11.26
C PRO A 155 -18.90 -11.89 10.03
N ASP A 156 -20.03 -11.23 10.23
CA ASP A 156 -20.75 -10.51 9.18
C ASP A 156 -20.08 -9.17 8.78
N PHE A 157 -19.11 -8.69 9.56
CA PHE A 157 -18.33 -7.51 9.21
C PHE A 157 -17.20 -7.89 8.26
N THR A 158 -17.49 -7.81 6.97
CA THR A 158 -16.52 -8.13 5.90
C THR A 158 -15.61 -6.95 5.53
N THR A 159 -15.78 -5.82 6.20
CA THR A 159 -14.98 -4.60 6.00
C THR A 159 -13.56 -4.81 6.49
N GLU A 160 -12.59 -4.51 5.65
CA GLU A 160 -11.17 -4.60 5.98
C GLU A 160 -10.65 -3.30 6.59
N VAL A 161 -9.85 -3.43 7.65
CA VAL A 161 -9.16 -2.30 8.28
C VAL A 161 -7.96 -1.90 7.43
N LEU A 162 -7.99 -0.70 6.86
CA LEU A 162 -6.94 -0.09 6.08
C LEU A 162 -6.32 1.05 6.89
N VAL A 163 -5.23 0.75 7.58
CA VAL A 163 -4.53 1.72 8.43
C VAL A 163 -3.96 2.85 7.59
N ALA A 164 -4.36 4.09 7.89
CA ALA A 164 -4.00 5.27 7.11
C ALA A 164 -3.33 6.36 7.96
N SER A 165 -2.77 7.37 7.29
CA SER A 165 -2.01 8.44 7.95
C SER A 165 -0.79 7.91 8.72
N VAL A 166 -0.12 6.90 8.16
CA VAL A 166 1.11 6.30 8.71
C VAL A 166 2.25 7.32 8.67
N ARG A 167 3.02 7.41 9.75
CA ARG A 167 4.13 8.36 9.90
C ARG A 167 5.50 7.70 9.94
N ASN A 168 5.59 6.43 10.37
CA ASN A 168 6.85 5.75 10.62
C ASN A 168 6.72 4.23 10.52
N MET A 169 7.85 3.52 10.57
CA MET A 169 7.90 2.05 10.50
C MET A 169 7.21 1.36 11.69
N THR A 170 7.21 1.97 12.88
CA THR A 170 6.55 1.41 14.06
C THR A 170 5.05 1.27 13.84
N HIS A 171 4.41 2.26 13.19
CA HIS A 171 3.00 2.17 12.82
C HIS A 171 2.70 0.93 11.96
N VAL A 172 3.57 0.64 10.99
CA VAL A 172 3.42 -0.53 10.11
C VAL A 172 3.55 -1.84 10.89
N VAL A 173 4.59 -1.94 11.73
CA VAL A 173 4.89 -3.14 12.50
C VAL A 173 3.78 -3.41 13.55
N GLU A 174 3.38 -2.40 14.30
CA GLU A 174 2.34 -2.57 15.33
C GLU A 174 0.97 -2.85 14.70
N ALA A 175 0.61 -2.19 13.61
CA ALA A 175 -0.60 -2.51 12.84
C ALA A 175 -0.62 -3.98 12.35
N ALA A 176 0.53 -4.49 11.91
CA ALA A 176 0.68 -5.89 11.50
C ALA A 176 0.48 -6.86 12.67
N LYS A 177 1.05 -6.57 13.86
CA LYS A 177 0.88 -7.37 15.08
C LYS A 177 -0.57 -7.43 15.55
N MET A 178 -1.31 -6.34 15.37
CA MET A 178 -2.72 -6.25 15.71
C MET A 178 -3.62 -7.00 14.73
N GLY A 179 -3.11 -7.44 13.57
CA GLY A 179 -3.89 -8.14 12.55
C GLY A 179 -4.66 -7.22 11.59
N ALA A 180 -4.25 -5.96 11.44
CA ALA A 180 -4.82 -5.08 10.42
C ALA A 180 -4.68 -5.70 9.01
N HIS A 181 -5.70 -5.53 8.17
CA HIS A 181 -5.77 -6.19 6.87
C HIS A 181 -4.88 -5.53 5.82
N VAL A 182 -4.83 -4.21 5.86
CA VAL A 182 -4.11 -3.34 4.91
C VAL A 182 -3.47 -2.19 5.67
N VAL A 183 -2.32 -1.75 5.22
CA VAL A 183 -1.70 -0.49 5.64
C VAL A 183 -1.36 0.33 4.40
N THR A 184 -1.70 1.62 4.38
CA THR A 184 -1.23 2.51 3.32
C THR A 184 -0.07 3.33 3.82
N ILE A 185 1.05 3.21 3.11
CA ILE A 185 2.39 3.61 3.54
C ILE A 185 2.89 4.75 2.64
N PRO A 186 3.30 5.90 3.19
CA PRO A 186 4.02 6.89 2.40
C PRO A 186 5.31 6.30 1.81
N PRO A 187 5.69 6.62 0.55
CA PRO A 187 6.89 6.10 -0.10
C PRO A 187 8.16 6.17 0.75
N ALA A 188 8.37 7.29 1.44
CA ALA A 188 9.52 7.48 2.30
C ALA A 188 9.59 6.48 3.47
N VAL A 189 8.43 6.12 4.05
CA VAL A 189 8.35 5.13 5.13
C VAL A 189 8.64 3.74 4.59
N LEU A 190 8.08 3.36 3.43
CA LEU A 190 8.37 2.06 2.81
C LEU A 190 9.86 1.94 2.46
N ARG A 191 10.47 2.98 1.87
CA ARG A 191 11.92 2.98 1.58
C ARG A 191 12.76 2.86 2.87
N ALA A 192 12.31 3.44 3.97
CA ALA A 192 13.01 3.32 5.26
C ALA A 192 12.98 1.88 5.81
N MET A 193 11.93 1.09 5.52
CA MET A 193 11.81 -0.29 5.98
C MET A 193 12.87 -1.23 5.38
N PHE A 194 13.46 -0.89 4.22
CA PHE A 194 14.56 -1.66 3.63
C PHE A 194 15.91 -1.43 4.34
N LYS A 195 16.06 -0.34 5.09
CA LYS A 195 17.35 0.08 5.62
C LYS A 195 17.60 -0.55 6.99
N HIS A 196 18.70 -1.30 7.09
CA HIS A 196 19.18 -1.79 8.37
C HIS A 196 20.72 -1.88 8.38
N PRO A 197 21.43 -1.27 9.36
CA PRO A 197 22.91 -1.24 9.36
C PRO A 197 23.56 -2.62 9.42
N LEU A 198 22.87 -3.62 9.99
CA LEU A 198 23.39 -5.00 10.02
C LEU A 198 23.24 -5.69 8.68
N THR A 199 22.22 -5.38 7.88
CA THR A 199 22.07 -5.89 6.51
C THR A 199 23.20 -5.38 5.63
N ASP A 200 23.50 -4.09 5.69
CA ASP A 200 24.56 -3.47 4.89
C ASP A 200 25.92 -4.10 5.23
N ARG A 201 26.28 -4.13 6.54
CA ARG A 201 27.52 -4.76 7.01
C ARG A 201 27.61 -6.24 6.72
N GLY A 202 26.49 -6.97 6.82
CA GLY A 202 26.43 -8.40 6.51
C GLY A 202 26.71 -8.65 5.03
N LEU A 203 26.09 -7.85 4.15
CA LEU A 203 26.34 -7.95 2.72
C LEU A 203 27.79 -7.65 2.35
N GLU A 204 28.38 -6.58 2.91
CA GLU A 204 29.78 -6.22 2.72
C GLU A 204 30.70 -7.37 3.13
N ALA A 205 30.47 -7.99 4.31
CA ALA A 205 31.25 -9.10 4.80
C ALA A 205 31.14 -10.34 3.87
N PHE A 206 29.92 -10.69 3.45
CA PHE A 206 29.70 -11.82 2.53
C PHE A 206 30.39 -11.61 1.18
N LEU A 207 30.32 -10.41 0.62
CA LEU A 207 30.99 -10.09 -0.64
C LEU A 207 32.53 -10.13 -0.50
N ALA A 208 33.06 -9.64 0.62
CA ALA A 208 34.49 -9.71 0.89
C ALA A 208 35.00 -11.16 1.05
N ASP A 209 34.24 -12.02 1.72
CA ASP A 209 34.59 -13.43 1.86
C ASP A 209 34.45 -14.19 0.54
N TRP A 210 33.40 -13.92 -0.24
CA TRP A 210 33.22 -14.50 -1.57
C TRP A 210 34.36 -14.14 -2.53
N ALA A 211 34.80 -12.90 -2.52
CA ALA A 211 35.91 -12.43 -3.37
C ALA A 211 37.21 -13.20 -3.12
N LYS A 212 37.47 -13.66 -1.88
CA LYS A 212 38.65 -14.44 -1.52
C LYS A 212 38.69 -15.83 -2.20
N THR A 213 37.54 -16.36 -2.57
CA THR A 213 37.44 -17.69 -3.24
C THR A 213 37.86 -17.65 -4.69
N GLY A 214 37.88 -16.49 -5.34
CA GLY A 214 38.11 -16.35 -6.77
C GLY A 214 37.03 -16.96 -7.66
N GLN A 215 35.92 -17.43 -7.08
CA GLN A 215 34.84 -18.12 -7.80
C GLN A 215 33.83 -17.10 -8.38
N SER A 216 33.06 -17.57 -9.37
CA SER A 216 31.94 -16.81 -9.95
C SER A 216 30.77 -17.76 -10.20
N ILE A 217 29.55 -17.33 -9.79
CA ILE A 217 28.33 -18.11 -10.04
C ILE A 217 27.96 -18.12 -11.52
N LEU A 218 28.33 -17.09 -12.26
CA LEU A 218 28.00 -16.94 -13.70
C LEU A 218 28.99 -17.66 -14.63
N LYS A 219 30.19 -18.05 -14.14
CA LYS A 219 31.15 -18.86 -14.92
C LYS A 219 30.81 -20.34 -14.79
N GLN A 220 30.55 -21.05 -15.88
CA GLN A 220 30.36 -22.49 -15.87
C GLN A 220 31.68 -23.19 -15.57
N PRO A 221 31.67 -24.37 -14.88
CA PRO A 221 32.88 -25.14 -14.57
C PRO A 221 33.71 -25.56 -15.80
N ALA A 222 33.11 -25.62 -17.00
CA ALA A 222 33.76 -25.97 -18.25
C ALA A 222 34.73 -24.89 -18.80
N ASP A 223 34.59 -23.63 -18.37
CA ASP A 223 35.49 -22.56 -18.85
C ASP A 223 36.87 -22.57 -18.22
N ASN A 224 37.08 -23.38 -17.15
CA ASN A 224 38.37 -23.52 -16.48
C ASN A 224 39.24 -24.69 -17.04
N ALA A 225 38.70 -25.53 -17.93
CA ALA A 225 39.42 -26.68 -18.47
C ALA A 225 40.32 -26.35 -19.70
N ALA A 226 40.22 -25.17 -20.24
CA ALA A 226 40.95 -24.80 -21.46
C ALA A 226 42.35 -24.19 -21.21
N ASP A 227 42.70 -23.85 -19.97
CA ASP A 227 43.96 -23.14 -19.68
C ASP A 227 45.11 -24.06 -19.18
N ASP A 228 44.85 -25.38 -18.94
CA ASP A 228 45.85 -26.32 -18.45
C ASP A 228 46.52 -27.19 -19.55
N ALA A 229 46.22 -26.99 -20.83
CA ALA A 229 46.88 -27.70 -21.90
C ALA A 229 48.22 -27.02 -22.29
N LYS A 230 49.28 -27.20 -21.48
CA LYS A 230 50.65 -26.95 -21.92
C LYS A 230 51.06 -27.98 -22.98
N PRO A 231 51.58 -27.56 -24.14
CA PRO A 231 52.05 -28.51 -25.14
C PRO A 231 53.30 -29.26 -24.62
N ALA A 232 53.22 -30.58 -24.63
CA ALA A 232 54.36 -31.46 -24.36
C ALA A 232 55.46 -31.16 -25.35
N ARG A 233 56.62 -30.74 -24.88
CA ARG A 233 57.86 -30.63 -25.67
C ARG A 233 58.22 -32.04 -26.16
N ARG A 234 58.17 -32.27 -27.49
CA ARG A 234 58.83 -33.38 -28.15
C ARG A 234 60.32 -33.11 -28.11
N SER A 235 61.09 -33.95 -27.38
CA SER A 235 62.55 -34.06 -27.51
C SER A 235 62.87 -35.06 -28.64
N ALA A 236 63.68 -34.62 -29.57
CA ALA A 236 64.32 -35.42 -30.57
C ALA A 236 65.54 -36.17 -29.97
#